data_8937da2f9686ead5a355ee094da55259
#
_entry.id   8937da2f9686ead5a355ee094da55259
#
_cell.length_a   1.000
_cell.length_b   1.000
_cell.length_c   1.000
_cell.angle_alpha   90.00
_cell.angle_beta   90.00
_cell.angle_gamma   90.00
#
_symmetry.space_group_name_H-M   'P 1'
#
loop_
_entity.id
_entity.type
_entity.pdbx_description
1 polymer ?
#
loop_
_entity_poly.entity_id
_entity_poly.type
_entity_poly.pdbx_seq_one_letter_code
_entity_poly.pdbx_strand_id
1 'polypeptide(L)'
;WISELEKNSKKESKLILKYSPDLIISDISYMPFISAKKNNIPSIAISNFSWYDVMDSISKKNSKILYESYENADFSIKLPFGTDMNHFKKQKQVSLVCRKITQTKTQIRKKLKIKDSDKIILFALGNSNQKISCYVDKNIKLLSMGTDIRNYSCLNVSDWVEGQNIVAASDLVICKSGYGFVTECLANNVPFYHVYDDNHLE
;
A
#
# COMPACT_ATOMS: atom_id res chain seq x y z
N TRP A 1 12.94 11.99 -11.30
CA TRP A 1 12.61 10.74 -12.04
C TRP A 1 11.82 11.00 -13.33
N ILE A 2 11.01 12.05 -13.41
CA ILE A 2 10.37 12.45 -14.67
C ILE A 2 11.43 12.83 -15.73
N SER A 3 12.53 13.46 -15.34
CA SER A 3 13.63 13.80 -16.23
C SER A 3 14.34 12.60 -16.86
N GLU A 4 14.17 11.41 -16.31
CA GLU A 4 14.74 10.17 -16.84
C GLU A 4 13.71 9.29 -17.57
N LEU A 5 12.51 9.80 -17.81
CA LEU A 5 11.38 9.06 -18.37
C LEU A 5 11.73 8.28 -19.63
N GLU A 6 12.36 8.94 -20.61
CA GLU A 6 12.76 8.29 -21.88
C GLU A 6 13.76 7.16 -21.66
N LYS A 7 14.78 7.40 -20.85
CA LYS A 7 15.83 6.43 -20.53
C LYS A 7 15.26 5.20 -19.84
N ASN A 8 14.37 5.42 -18.87
CA ASN A 8 13.75 4.34 -18.09
C ASN A 8 12.72 3.57 -18.93
N SER A 9 11.91 4.26 -19.74
CA SER A 9 10.99 3.62 -20.68
C SER A 9 11.72 2.75 -21.72
N LYS A 10 12.90 3.17 -22.21
CA LYS A 10 13.72 2.33 -23.11
C LYS A 10 14.26 1.07 -22.43
N LYS A 11 14.67 1.15 -21.15
CA LYS A 11 15.11 -0.01 -20.37
C LYS A 11 13.96 -0.99 -20.13
N GLU A 12 12.81 -0.48 -19.75
CA GLU A 12 11.61 -1.27 -19.48
C GLU A 12 11.10 -1.95 -20.76
N SER A 13 11.08 -1.25 -21.91
CA SER A 13 10.73 -1.85 -23.20
C SER A 13 11.64 -3.02 -23.56
N LYS A 14 12.94 -2.97 -23.24
CA LYS A 14 13.84 -4.12 -23.44
C LYS A 14 13.48 -5.33 -22.57
N LEU A 15 13.05 -5.09 -21.31
CA LEU A 15 12.60 -6.16 -20.42
C LEU A 15 11.28 -6.78 -20.93
N ILE A 16 10.35 -5.94 -21.36
CA ILE A 16 9.06 -6.38 -21.94
C ILE A 16 9.32 -7.26 -23.17
N LEU A 17 10.17 -6.85 -24.08
CA LEU A 17 10.53 -7.63 -25.27
C LEU A 17 11.20 -8.96 -24.90
N LYS A 18 12.04 -8.97 -23.85
CA LYS A 18 12.71 -10.19 -23.37
C LYS A 18 11.74 -11.22 -22.81
N TYR A 19 10.72 -10.77 -22.07
CA TYR A 19 9.75 -11.67 -21.41
C TYR A 19 8.49 -11.91 -22.21
N SER A 20 8.22 -11.09 -23.25
CA SER A 20 7.07 -11.18 -24.15
C SER A 20 5.73 -11.45 -23.41
N PRO A 21 5.35 -10.59 -22.44
CA PRO A 21 4.12 -10.82 -21.70
C PRO A 21 2.88 -10.56 -22.59
N ASP A 22 1.82 -11.31 -22.36
CA ASP A 22 0.53 -11.11 -23.03
C ASP A 22 -0.27 -9.92 -22.45
N LEU A 23 0.03 -9.52 -21.20
CA LEU A 23 -0.64 -8.45 -20.48
C LEU A 23 0.35 -7.80 -19.50
N ILE A 24 0.27 -6.48 -19.37
CA ILE A 24 0.98 -5.72 -18.35
C ILE A 24 -0.01 -5.18 -17.34
N ILE A 25 0.23 -5.46 -16.05
CA ILE A 25 -0.53 -4.89 -14.93
C ILE A 25 0.43 -4.03 -14.13
N SER A 26 0.04 -2.79 -13.85
CA SER A 26 0.84 -1.85 -13.06
C SER A 26 0.03 -1.26 -11.92
N ASP A 27 0.61 -1.34 -10.71
CA ASP A 27 0.13 -0.63 -9.54
C ASP A 27 0.83 0.74 -9.48
N ILE A 28 0.07 1.80 -9.61
CA ILE A 28 0.49 3.23 -9.58
C ILE A 28 1.49 3.64 -10.65
N SER A 29 2.50 2.83 -10.98
CA SER A 29 3.56 3.24 -11.90
C SER A 29 3.03 3.49 -13.31
N TYR A 30 3.33 4.67 -13.87
CA TYR A 30 2.91 5.10 -15.21
C TYR A 30 3.83 4.60 -16.33
N MET A 31 5.10 4.32 -16.04
CA MET A 31 6.09 3.91 -17.05
C MET A 31 5.73 2.64 -17.82
N PRO A 32 5.20 1.59 -17.17
CA PRO A 32 4.81 0.37 -17.88
C PRO A 32 3.80 0.61 -19.00
N PHE A 33 2.91 1.59 -18.87
CA PHE A 33 1.90 1.89 -19.90
C PHE A 33 2.52 2.47 -21.17
N ILE A 34 3.54 3.33 -21.04
CA ILE A 34 4.30 3.87 -22.19
C ILE A 34 4.98 2.72 -22.94
N SER A 35 5.59 1.82 -22.20
CA SER A 35 6.32 0.68 -22.77
C SER A 35 5.37 -0.36 -23.38
N ALA A 36 4.24 -0.62 -22.73
CA ALA A 36 3.18 -1.49 -23.24
C ALA A 36 2.64 -0.97 -24.58
N LYS A 37 2.30 0.31 -24.66
CA LYS A 37 1.79 0.94 -25.88
C LYS A 37 2.79 0.85 -27.03
N LYS A 38 4.09 1.11 -26.77
CA LYS A 38 5.16 1.00 -27.79
C LYS A 38 5.32 -0.41 -28.36
N ASN A 39 5.00 -1.43 -27.58
CA ASN A 39 5.15 -2.83 -27.94
C ASN A 39 3.81 -3.52 -28.30
N ASN A 40 2.72 -2.76 -28.40
CA ASN A 40 1.35 -3.27 -28.68
C ASN A 40 0.89 -4.36 -27.71
N ILE A 41 1.25 -4.24 -26.43
CA ILE A 41 0.84 -5.17 -25.38
C ILE A 41 -0.29 -4.53 -24.57
N PRO A 42 -1.41 -5.24 -24.32
CA PRO A 42 -2.48 -4.74 -23.47
C PRO A 42 -1.99 -4.37 -22.07
N SER A 43 -2.58 -3.33 -21.48
CA SER A 43 -2.15 -2.86 -20.16
C SER A 43 -3.31 -2.41 -19.26
N ILE A 44 -3.20 -2.76 -17.97
CA ILE A 44 -4.19 -2.45 -16.94
C ILE A 44 -3.51 -1.72 -15.78
N ALA A 45 -4.06 -0.57 -15.42
CA ALA A 45 -3.74 0.11 -14.18
C ALA A 45 -4.58 -0.46 -13.03
N ILE A 46 -3.98 -0.73 -11.87
CA ILE A 46 -4.71 -1.07 -10.65
C ILE A 46 -4.20 -0.17 -9.53
N SER A 47 -5.03 0.73 -9.03
CA SER A 47 -4.64 1.63 -7.93
C SER A 47 -5.84 2.29 -7.28
N ASN A 48 -5.62 2.90 -6.11
CA ASN A 48 -6.56 3.81 -5.47
C ASN A 48 -6.26 5.29 -5.78
N PHE A 49 -5.10 5.63 -6.32
CA PHE A 49 -4.74 6.98 -6.76
C PHE A 49 -3.76 6.93 -7.93
N SER A 50 -3.46 8.06 -8.53
CA SER A 50 -2.40 8.21 -9.53
C SER A 50 -1.45 9.36 -9.16
N TRP A 51 -0.21 9.25 -9.60
CA TRP A 51 0.75 10.35 -9.45
C TRP A 51 0.32 11.61 -10.22
N TYR A 52 -0.55 11.49 -11.23
CA TYR A 52 -1.15 12.64 -11.89
C TYR A 52 -1.99 13.45 -10.90
N ASP A 53 -2.92 12.79 -10.18
CA ASP A 53 -3.81 13.46 -9.24
C ASP A 53 -3.03 14.16 -8.12
N VAL A 54 -1.96 13.52 -7.63
CA VAL A 54 -1.08 14.07 -6.60
C VAL A 54 -0.30 15.28 -7.12
N MET A 55 0.28 15.16 -8.32
CA MET A 55 1.15 16.21 -8.88
C MET A 55 0.40 17.40 -9.47
N ASP A 56 -0.89 17.27 -9.75
CA ASP A 56 -1.67 18.34 -10.39
C ASP A 56 -1.77 19.60 -9.51
N SER A 57 -1.76 19.44 -8.21
CA SER A 57 -1.70 20.56 -7.25
C SER A 57 -0.30 21.13 -7.05
N ILE A 58 0.76 20.38 -7.40
CA ILE A 58 2.16 20.74 -7.12
C ILE A 58 2.85 21.34 -8.34
N SER A 59 2.70 20.73 -9.50
CA SER A 59 3.42 21.10 -10.71
C SER A 59 2.65 20.76 -11.98
N LYS A 60 2.04 21.73 -12.62
CA LYS A 60 1.29 21.57 -13.88
C LYS A 60 2.13 20.99 -15.02
N LYS A 61 3.43 21.30 -15.09
CA LYS A 61 4.33 20.72 -16.09
C LYS A 61 4.48 19.21 -15.91
N ASN A 62 4.72 18.77 -14.69
CA ASN A 62 4.92 17.37 -14.38
C ASN A 62 3.60 16.59 -14.44
N SER A 63 2.51 17.20 -14.01
CA SER A 63 1.16 16.65 -14.09
C SER A 63 0.78 16.34 -15.55
N LYS A 64 1.04 17.25 -16.50
CA LYS A 64 0.79 16.99 -17.92
C LYS A 64 1.54 15.76 -18.45
N ILE A 65 2.80 15.60 -18.11
CA ILE A 65 3.61 14.43 -18.52
C ILE A 65 3.02 13.14 -17.95
N LEU A 66 2.59 13.17 -16.69
CA LEU A 66 1.95 12.03 -16.03
C LEU A 66 0.61 11.70 -16.69
N TYR A 67 -0.23 12.71 -16.95
CA TYR A 67 -1.50 12.53 -17.65
C TYR A 67 -1.30 11.79 -18.97
N GLU A 68 -0.44 12.33 -19.85
CA GLU A 68 -0.12 11.74 -21.16
C GLU A 68 0.44 10.31 -21.03
N SER A 69 1.15 10.03 -19.94
CA SER A 69 1.71 8.70 -19.67
C SER A 69 0.63 7.69 -19.26
N TYR A 70 -0.27 8.07 -18.36
CA TYR A 70 -1.37 7.23 -17.89
C TYR A 70 -2.43 6.98 -18.98
N GLU A 71 -2.66 7.93 -19.90
CA GLU A 71 -3.57 7.75 -21.03
C GLU A 71 -3.19 6.56 -21.95
N ASN A 72 -1.96 6.05 -21.86
CA ASN A 72 -1.53 4.87 -22.60
C ASN A 72 -2.07 3.55 -22.01
N ALA A 73 -2.60 3.55 -20.79
CA ALA A 73 -3.27 2.37 -20.24
C ALA A 73 -4.58 2.08 -20.97
N ASP A 74 -4.81 0.82 -21.33
CA ASP A 74 -6.03 0.41 -22.03
C ASP A 74 -7.25 0.34 -21.12
N PHE A 75 -7.00 0.07 -19.82
CA PHE A 75 -8.05 -0.05 -18.80
C PHE A 75 -7.52 0.30 -17.41
N SER A 76 -8.38 0.76 -16.51
CA SER A 76 -8.07 0.99 -15.09
C SER A 76 -9.07 0.28 -14.18
N ILE A 77 -8.54 -0.39 -13.17
CA ILE A 77 -9.27 -0.92 -12.02
C ILE A 77 -9.05 0.04 -10.86
N LYS A 78 -10.09 0.80 -10.53
CA LYS A 78 -10.07 1.77 -9.42
C LYS A 78 -10.37 1.06 -8.11
N LEU A 79 -9.43 1.14 -7.18
CA LEU A 79 -9.62 0.70 -5.79
C LEU A 79 -10.32 1.80 -4.99
N PRO A 80 -11.08 1.48 -3.92
CA PRO A 80 -11.72 2.48 -3.06
C PRO A 80 -10.70 3.29 -2.24
N PHE A 81 -11.17 4.36 -1.60
CA PHE A 81 -10.38 5.24 -0.71
C PHE A 81 -9.20 5.93 -1.39
N GLY A 82 -9.43 6.53 -2.51
CA GLY A 82 -8.41 7.27 -3.25
C GLY A 82 -8.98 8.40 -4.08
N THR A 83 -8.27 8.76 -5.13
CA THR A 83 -8.63 9.83 -6.05
C THR A 83 -9.62 9.35 -7.12
N ASP A 84 -10.18 10.29 -7.88
CA ASP A 84 -11.14 9.94 -8.93
C ASP A 84 -10.51 9.25 -10.14
N MET A 85 -9.22 9.53 -10.40
CA MET A 85 -8.47 8.99 -11.54
C MET A 85 -9.20 9.15 -12.90
N ASN A 86 -9.90 10.28 -13.10
CA ASN A 86 -10.76 10.55 -14.27
C ASN A 86 -9.99 10.67 -15.59
N HIS A 87 -8.67 10.66 -15.56
CA HIS A 87 -7.81 10.66 -16.73
C HIS A 87 -7.74 9.29 -17.45
N PHE A 88 -8.19 8.21 -16.81
CA PHE A 88 -8.30 6.93 -17.50
C PHE A 88 -9.58 6.86 -18.33
N LYS A 89 -9.46 6.56 -19.63
CA LYS A 89 -10.58 6.52 -20.58
C LYS A 89 -11.57 5.40 -20.29
N LYS A 90 -11.08 4.28 -19.76
CA LYS A 90 -11.88 3.12 -19.40
C LYS A 90 -11.54 2.71 -17.98
N GLN A 91 -12.51 2.79 -17.09
CA GLN A 91 -12.31 2.53 -15.68
C GLN A 91 -13.45 1.71 -15.10
N LYS A 92 -13.13 0.82 -14.16
CA LYS A 92 -14.11 0.10 -13.35
C LYS A 92 -13.69 0.15 -11.89
N GLN A 93 -14.57 0.62 -11.04
CA GLN A 93 -14.38 0.54 -9.59
C GLN A 93 -14.70 -0.86 -9.08
N VAL A 94 -13.87 -1.35 -8.18
CA VAL A 94 -14.06 -2.62 -7.47
C VAL A 94 -14.22 -2.37 -5.97
N SER A 95 -14.59 -3.41 -5.21
CA SER A 95 -14.62 -3.36 -3.75
C SER A 95 -13.21 -3.48 -3.15
N LEU A 96 -13.14 -3.55 -1.81
CA LEU A 96 -11.88 -3.67 -1.07
C LEU A 96 -11.02 -4.82 -1.58
N VAL A 97 -9.75 -4.53 -1.77
CA VAL A 97 -8.72 -5.53 -2.09
C VAL A 97 -7.75 -5.60 -0.91
N CYS A 98 -7.64 -6.77 -0.30
CA CYS A 98 -6.70 -7.02 0.78
C CYS A 98 -6.17 -8.46 0.70
N ARG A 99 -5.10 -8.74 1.42
CA ARG A 99 -4.51 -10.08 1.50
C ARG A 99 -5.44 -11.02 2.28
N LYS A 100 -5.55 -12.26 1.81
CA LYS A 100 -6.35 -13.29 2.47
C LYS A 100 -5.71 -13.71 3.80
N ILE A 101 -6.52 -13.86 4.84
CA ILE A 101 -6.10 -14.43 6.11
C ILE A 101 -5.85 -15.93 5.95
N THR A 102 -4.69 -16.39 6.37
CA THR A 102 -4.25 -17.79 6.27
C THR A 102 -4.13 -18.47 7.63
N GLN A 103 -4.11 -17.69 8.73
CA GLN A 103 -3.99 -18.18 10.10
C GLN A 103 -5.01 -17.50 11.01
N THR A 104 -5.60 -18.28 11.91
CA THR A 104 -6.56 -17.75 12.88
C THR A 104 -5.89 -16.89 13.95
N LYS A 105 -6.66 -16.03 14.60
CA LYS A 105 -6.23 -15.22 15.76
C LYS A 105 -5.57 -16.08 16.84
N THR A 106 -6.14 -17.24 17.18
CA THR A 106 -5.60 -18.18 18.16
C THR A 106 -4.24 -18.75 17.74
N GLN A 107 -4.07 -19.10 16.46
CA GLN A 107 -2.79 -19.61 15.96
C GLN A 107 -1.69 -18.55 16.04
N ILE A 108 -2.01 -17.31 15.68
CA ILE A 108 -1.05 -16.19 15.78
C ILE A 108 -0.68 -15.92 17.24
N ARG A 109 -1.68 -15.83 18.15
CA ARG A 109 -1.44 -15.62 19.57
C ARG A 109 -0.54 -16.71 20.16
N LYS A 110 -0.79 -17.98 19.82
CA LYS A 110 0.06 -19.11 20.25
C LYS A 110 1.50 -18.96 19.77
N LYS A 111 1.71 -18.59 18.49
CA LYS A 111 3.06 -18.36 17.93
C LYS A 111 3.79 -17.22 18.62
N LEU A 112 3.08 -16.14 18.96
CA LEU A 112 3.61 -14.98 19.67
C LEU A 112 3.71 -15.18 21.18
N LYS A 113 3.26 -16.33 21.72
CA LYS A 113 3.19 -16.63 23.16
C LYS A 113 2.37 -15.61 23.96
N ILE A 114 1.30 -15.11 23.36
CA ILE A 114 0.37 -14.13 23.96
C ILE A 114 -0.85 -14.89 24.48
N LYS A 115 -1.25 -14.60 25.74
CA LYS A 115 -2.43 -15.22 26.36
C LYS A 115 -3.72 -14.71 25.70
N ASP A 116 -4.77 -15.54 25.69
CA ASP A 116 -6.06 -15.14 25.13
C ASP A 116 -6.73 -13.99 25.91
N SER A 117 -6.40 -13.84 27.20
CA SER A 117 -6.86 -12.74 28.05
C SER A 117 -6.18 -11.40 27.75
N ASP A 118 -5.02 -11.41 27.12
CA ASP A 118 -4.26 -10.18 26.82
C ASP A 118 -4.83 -9.47 25.58
N LYS A 119 -4.73 -8.15 25.54
CA LYS A 119 -5.07 -7.35 24.36
C LYS A 119 -3.82 -7.08 23.53
N ILE A 120 -3.97 -7.05 22.22
CA ILE A 120 -2.89 -6.77 21.26
C ILE A 120 -3.13 -5.41 20.63
N ILE A 121 -2.15 -4.51 20.75
CA ILE A 121 -2.07 -3.27 19.98
C ILE A 121 -0.90 -3.39 19.01
N LEU A 122 -1.18 -3.28 17.72
CA LEU A 122 -0.17 -3.29 16.66
C LEU A 122 0.14 -1.85 16.22
N PHE A 123 1.41 -1.47 16.27
CA PHE A 123 1.93 -0.25 15.66
C PHE A 123 2.55 -0.55 14.29
N ALA A 124 2.03 0.06 13.24
CA ALA A 124 2.43 -0.13 11.86
C ALA A 124 2.62 1.23 11.15
N LEU A 125 3.52 2.06 11.69
CA LEU A 125 3.80 3.42 11.20
C LEU A 125 4.95 3.48 10.17
N GLY A 126 5.46 2.31 9.77
CA GLY A 126 6.57 2.18 8.84
C GLY A 126 7.90 2.64 9.46
N ASN A 127 8.94 2.72 8.64
CA ASN A 127 10.28 3.15 9.05
C ASN A 127 10.36 4.67 9.26
N SER A 128 9.32 5.29 9.82
CA SER A 128 9.41 6.68 10.24
C SER A 128 10.39 6.76 11.41
N ASN A 129 11.29 7.75 11.41
CA ASN A 129 12.17 8.04 12.53
C ASN A 129 11.41 8.49 13.80
N GLN A 130 10.10 8.32 13.82
CA GLN A 130 9.26 8.67 14.95
C GLN A 130 9.46 7.66 16.06
N LYS A 131 9.85 8.16 17.21
CA LYS A 131 10.02 7.42 18.45
C LYS A 131 8.78 7.62 19.29
N ILE A 132 8.01 6.55 19.46
CA ILE A 132 6.79 6.60 20.25
C ILE A 132 7.07 6.14 21.66
N SER A 133 6.61 6.92 22.62
CA SER A 133 6.56 6.52 24.03
C SER A 133 5.11 6.25 24.42
N CYS A 134 4.82 5.07 24.91
CA CYS A 134 3.49 4.74 25.39
C CYS A 134 3.55 4.01 26.74
N TYR A 135 2.49 4.16 27.52
CA TYR A 135 2.28 3.45 28.77
C TYR A 135 0.94 2.72 28.66
N VAL A 136 0.96 1.42 28.86
CA VAL A 136 -0.23 0.57 28.77
C VAL A 136 -0.28 -0.39 29.94
N ASP A 137 -1.46 -0.92 30.23
CA ASP A 137 -1.66 -1.90 31.29
C ASP A 137 -0.94 -3.22 31.00
N LYS A 138 -0.67 -4.00 32.06
CA LYS A 138 0.10 -5.27 31.98
C LYS A 138 -0.54 -6.33 31.08
N ASN A 139 -1.86 -6.27 30.87
CA ASN A 139 -2.62 -7.15 30.00
C ASN A 139 -2.64 -6.68 28.54
N ILE A 140 -1.96 -5.60 28.22
CA ILE A 140 -1.80 -5.11 26.84
C ILE A 140 -0.42 -5.51 26.32
N LYS A 141 -0.39 -6.14 25.16
CA LYS A 141 0.83 -6.52 24.44
C LYS A 141 1.01 -5.63 23.24
N LEU A 142 2.15 -4.97 23.18
CA LEU A 142 2.50 -4.12 22.05
C LEU A 142 3.27 -4.92 21.02
N LEU A 143 2.82 -4.84 19.77
CA LEU A 143 3.52 -5.33 18.61
C LEU A 143 3.97 -4.16 17.75
N SER A 144 5.13 -4.28 17.13
CA SER A 144 5.66 -3.26 16.22
C SER A 144 6.01 -3.87 14.87
N MET A 145 5.56 -3.18 13.82
CA MET A 145 5.93 -3.46 12.43
C MET A 145 6.58 -2.20 11.83
N GLY A 146 7.91 -2.12 11.93
CA GLY A 146 8.68 -0.99 11.44
C GLY A 146 8.61 0.29 12.29
N THR A 147 8.11 0.23 13.53
CA THR A 147 7.98 1.39 14.44
C THR A 147 8.86 1.20 15.67
N ASP A 148 9.64 2.23 16.04
CA ASP A 148 10.46 2.22 17.26
C ASP A 148 9.59 2.68 18.47
N ILE A 149 9.27 1.74 19.38
CA ILE A 149 8.51 2.01 20.59
C ILE A 149 9.46 2.00 21.79
N ARG A 150 9.46 3.10 22.52
CA ARG A 150 10.28 3.30 23.73
C ARG A 150 9.47 3.14 25.01
N ASN A 151 10.18 2.95 26.11
CA ASN A 151 9.65 2.91 27.48
C ASN A 151 8.62 1.79 27.74
N TYR A 152 8.49 0.83 26.82
CA TYR A 152 7.65 -0.35 27.00
C TYR A 152 8.19 -1.55 26.24
N SER A 153 7.98 -2.75 26.78
CA SER A 153 8.33 -4.00 26.10
C SER A 153 7.44 -4.20 24.88
N CYS A 154 8.02 -4.14 23.69
CA CYS A 154 7.34 -4.32 22.42
C CYS A 154 7.95 -5.50 21.66
N LEU A 155 7.09 -6.37 21.12
CA LEU A 155 7.52 -7.47 20.27
C LEU A 155 7.61 -6.98 18.82
N ASN A 156 8.81 -6.99 18.25
CA ASN A 156 9.00 -6.65 16.85
C ASN A 156 8.53 -7.82 15.96
N VAL A 157 7.62 -7.52 15.03
CA VAL A 157 7.07 -8.45 14.04
C VAL A 157 7.31 -8.00 12.61
N SER A 158 8.31 -7.13 12.38
CA SER A 158 8.63 -6.59 11.04
C SER A 158 9.01 -7.67 10.03
N ASP A 159 9.66 -8.74 10.48
CA ASP A 159 10.08 -9.85 9.62
C ASP A 159 8.97 -10.90 9.39
N TRP A 160 7.76 -10.65 9.88
CA TRP A 160 6.67 -11.58 9.70
C TRP A 160 6.14 -11.52 8.27
N VAL A 161 6.35 -12.59 7.51
CA VAL A 161 6.05 -12.65 6.07
C VAL A 161 4.57 -12.42 5.76
N GLU A 162 3.67 -12.89 6.62
CA GLU A 162 2.21 -12.75 6.45
C GLU A 162 1.63 -11.73 7.44
N GLY A 163 2.04 -10.48 7.33
CA GLY A 163 1.65 -9.38 8.22
C GLY A 163 0.13 -9.20 8.37
N GLN A 164 -0.68 -9.53 7.35
CA GLN A 164 -2.14 -9.49 7.41
C GLN A 164 -2.72 -10.37 8.53
N ASN A 165 -2.07 -11.49 8.86
CA ASN A 165 -2.49 -12.35 9.96
C ASN A 165 -2.28 -11.69 11.33
N ILE A 166 -1.22 -10.88 11.46
CA ILE A 166 -0.96 -10.08 12.67
C ILE A 166 -2.04 -9.00 12.81
N VAL A 167 -2.37 -8.29 11.71
CA VAL A 167 -3.46 -7.32 11.70
C VAL A 167 -4.76 -7.96 12.19
N ALA A 168 -5.17 -9.08 11.60
CA ALA A 168 -6.40 -9.79 11.98
C ALA A 168 -6.39 -10.37 13.41
N ALA A 169 -5.21 -10.64 13.98
CA ALA A 169 -5.07 -11.10 15.36
C ALA A 169 -5.08 -9.96 16.39
N SER A 170 -4.90 -8.71 15.96
CA SER A 170 -4.85 -7.55 16.84
C SER A 170 -6.23 -7.12 17.33
N ASP A 171 -6.28 -6.46 18.48
CA ASP A 171 -7.48 -5.86 19.05
C ASP A 171 -7.57 -4.36 18.69
N LEU A 172 -6.44 -3.75 18.34
CA LEU A 172 -6.32 -2.39 17.82
C LEU A 172 -5.08 -2.29 16.92
N VAL A 173 -5.20 -1.55 15.83
CA VAL A 173 -4.06 -1.22 14.96
C VAL A 173 -3.87 0.30 14.92
N ILE A 174 -2.63 0.75 15.08
CA ILE A 174 -2.23 2.15 14.90
C ILE A 174 -1.31 2.18 13.68
N CYS A 175 -1.77 2.75 12.58
CA CYS A 175 -1.07 2.70 11.30
C CYS A 175 -1.01 4.07 10.61
N LYS A 176 -0.20 4.16 9.56
CA LYS A 176 -0.30 5.24 8.58
C LYS A 176 -1.55 5.06 7.72
N SER A 177 -1.94 6.11 6.99
CA SER A 177 -3.08 6.12 6.08
C SER A 177 -2.88 5.25 4.81
N GLY A 178 -1.91 4.33 4.81
CA GLY A 178 -1.63 3.46 3.67
C GLY A 178 -2.75 2.45 3.38
N TYR A 179 -3.09 2.31 2.11
CA TYR A 179 -4.18 1.46 1.62
C TYR A 179 -4.17 0.04 2.22
N GLY A 180 -3.02 -0.62 2.26
CA GLY A 180 -2.90 -2.01 2.70
C GLY A 180 -3.39 -2.24 4.14
N PHE A 181 -2.91 -1.46 5.11
CA PHE A 181 -3.31 -1.61 6.51
C PHE A 181 -4.77 -1.24 6.74
N VAL A 182 -5.23 -0.15 6.14
CA VAL A 182 -6.61 0.32 6.25
C VAL A 182 -7.58 -0.75 5.73
N THR A 183 -7.33 -1.29 4.54
CA THR A 183 -8.21 -2.31 3.95
C THR A 183 -8.16 -3.65 4.68
N GLU A 184 -7.00 -4.05 5.19
CA GLU A 184 -6.88 -5.25 6.03
C GLU A 184 -7.64 -5.11 7.36
N CYS A 185 -7.58 -3.94 8.00
CA CYS A 185 -8.35 -3.67 9.20
C CYS A 185 -9.87 -3.70 8.93
N LEU A 186 -10.32 -3.01 7.88
CA LEU A 186 -11.74 -2.97 7.50
C LEU A 186 -12.28 -4.36 7.13
N ALA A 187 -11.55 -5.12 6.30
CA ALA A 187 -11.97 -6.45 5.86
C ALA A 187 -12.04 -7.48 7.01
N ASN A 188 -11.28 -7.27 8.09
CA ASN A 188 -11.24 -8.16 9.23
C ASN A 188 -11.95 -7.61 10.49
N ASN A 189 -12.67 -6.48 10.36
CA ASN A 189 -13.36 -5.82 11.48
C ASN A 189 -12.44 -5.50 12.67
N VAL A 190 -11.19 -5.12 12.37
CA VAL A 190 -10.22 -4.72 13.40
C VAL A 190 -10.30 -3.21 13.58
N PRO A 191 -10.56 -2.70 14.80
CA PRO A 191 -10.48 -1.26 15.08
C PRO A 191 -9.10 -0.72 14.76
N PHE A 192 -9.03 0.49 14.19
CA PHE A 192 -7.76 1.12 13.90
C PHE A 192 -7.80 2.64 14.06
N TYR A 193 -6.63 3.20 14.38
CA TYR A 193 -6.33 4.63 14.27
C TYR A 193 -5.31 4.83 13.17
N HIS A 194 -5.59 5.70 12.22
CA HIS A 194 -4.57 6.16 11.28
C HIS A 194 -3.95 7.45 11.79
N VAL A 195 -2.63 7.52 11.71
CA VAL A 195 -1.88 8.74 12.01
C VAL A 195 -1.84 9.57 10.74
N TYR A 196 -2.43 10.75 10.81
CA TYR A 196 -2.40 11.70 9.71
C TYR A 196 -1.01 12.33 9.61
N ASP A 197 -0.49 12.43 8.40
CA ASP A 197 0.79 13.08 8.10
C ASP A 197 0.56 14.07 6.95
N ASP A 198 0.65 15.38 7.24
CA ASP A 198 0.45 16.45 6.25
C ASP A 198 1.42 16.37 5.06
N ASN A 199 2.54 15.66 5.22
CA ASN A 199 3.53 15.45 4.17
C ASN A 199 3.29 14.16 3.36
N HIS A 200 2.29 13.38 3.71
CA HIS A 200 1.96 12.15 3.01
C HIS A 200 1.01 12.48 1.86
N LEU A 201 1.50 12.32 0.63
CA LEU A 201 0.77 12.70 -0.59
C LEU A 201 -0.17 11.59 -1.12
N GLU A 202 -0.24 10.46 -0.43
CA GLU A 202 -1.09 9.30 -0.78
C GLU A 202 -2.44 9.32 -0.06
#